data_f65ca012f4b42100220649203178ee8b
#
_entry.id   f65ca012f4b42100220649203178ee8b
#
_cell.length_a   1.000
_cell.length_b   1.000
_cell.length_c   1.000
_cell.angle_alpha   90.00
_cell.angle_beta   90.00
_cell.angle_gamma   90.00
#
_symmetry.space_group_name_H-M   'P 1'
#
loop_
_entity.id
_entity.type
_entity.pdbx_description
1 polymer ?
#
loop_
_entity_poly.entity_id
_entity_poly.type
_entity_poly.pdbx_seq_one_letter_code
_entity_poly.pdbx_strand_id
1 'polypeptide(L)'
;VTGKLIFIEGPDGVGKTTTIDNLKAKLELRPELYEFLSFPGKAVGTLGNLVYEIHHDPLKFGVSEMSGLSKQALHIAAHLDAIERIIGPKLDMGTNIVLDRFWWSTLVYGSASGANPNALVGLVEAEKTLWGARKPALAILLDRDAPIERDDKLSEWLKLRAAYRALAEKERLSYPVCIIENATSHDDAVSQILTAIDHPKEH
;
A
#
# COMPACT_ATOMS: atom_id res chain seq x y z
N VAL A 1 -14.38 20.24 -3.34
CA VAL A 1 -13.46 19.38 -4.11
C VAL A 1 -12.96 18.31 -3.15
N THR A 2 -13.13 17.04 -3.45
CA THR A 2 -12.61 15.93 -2.66
C THR A 2 -11.10 15.82 -2.83
N GLY A 3 -10.38 15.39 -1.79
CA GLY A 3 -8.95 15.12 -1.86
C GLY A 3 -8.63 13.93 -2.77
N LYS A 4 -7.39 13.87 -3.23
CA LYS A 4 -6.89 12.78 -4.07
C LYS A 4 -6.38 11.63 -3.19
N LEU A 5 -6.76 10.40 -3.49
CA LEU A 5 -6.15 9.21 -2.93
C LEU A 5 -5.01 8.75 -3.85
N ILE A 6 -3.80 8.72 -3.32
CA ILE A 6 -2.61 8.18 -3.98
C ILE A 6 -2.09 7.06 -3.11
N PHE A 7 -1.69 5.92 -3.68
CA PHE A 7 -1.06 4.89 -2.89
C PHE A 7 0.24 4.39 -3.53
N ILE A 8 1.13 3.89 -2.67
CA ILE A 8 2.44 3.37 -3.06
C ILE A 8 2.54 1.92 -2.61
N GLU A 9 2.79 1.04 -3.56
CA GLU A 9 2.90 -0.40 -3.38
C GLU A 9 4.24 -0.94 -3.89
N GLY A 10 4.52 -2.17 -3.56
CA GLY A 10 5.70 -2.92 -3.97
C GLY A 10 6.18 -3.86 -2.88
N PRO A 11 6.98 -4.87 -3.21
CA PRO A 11 7.49 -5.86 -2.25
C PRO A 11 8.39 -5.22 -1.19
N ASP A 12 8.58 -5.90 -0.07
CA ASP A 12 9.56 -5.48 0.93
C ASP A 12 10.97 -5.49 0.33
N GLY A 13 11.82 -4.55 0.75
CA GLY A 13 13.15 -4.39 0.17
C GLY A 13 13.21 -3.64 -1.16
N VAL A 14 12.06 -3.12 -1.69
CA VAL A 14 12.06 -2.30 -2.92
C VAL A 14 12.47 -0.84 -2.67
N GLY A 15 12.58 -0.42 -1.40
CA GLY A 15 12.96 0.94 -1.00
C GLY A 15 11.79 1.90 -0.75
N LYS A 16 10.58 1.37 -0.49
CA LYS A 16 9.38 2.20 -0.24
C LYS A 16 9.57 3.26 0.84
N THR A 17 10.05 2.87 2.02
CA THR A 17 10.18 3.76 3.17
C THR A 17 11.00 5.00 2.83
N THR A 18 12.22 4.82 2.31
CA THR A 18 13.09 5.93 1.92
C THR A 18 12.47 6.81 0.83
N THR A 19 11.82 6.19 -0.16
CA THR A 19 11.15 6.93 -1.24
C THR A 19 9.98 7.75 -0.70
N ILE A 20 9.18 7.20 0.23
CA ILE A 20 8.05 7.89 0.86
C ILE A 20 8.54 9.06 1.72
N ASP A 21 9.59 8.88 2.52
CA ASP A 21 10.15 9.94 3.36
C ASP A 21 10.65 11.12 2.50
N ASN A 22 11.36 10.83 1.41
CA ASN A 22 11.82 11.86 0.48
C ASN A 22 10.66 12.54 -0.27
N LEU A 23 9.65 11.78 -0.67
CA LEU A 23 8.44 12.32 -1.30
C LEU A 23 7.68 13.24 -0.34
N LYS A 24 7.56 12.84 0.92
CA LYS A 24 6.93 13.64 1.98
C LYS A 24 7.60 14.99 2.11
N ALA A 25 8.93 15.01 2.24
CA ALA A 25 9.69 16.25 2.33
C ALA A 25 9.48 17.22 1.14
N LYS A 26 9.26 16.65 -0.07
CA LYS A 26 8.97 17.46 -1.27
C LYS A 26 7.53 17.96 -1.31
N LEU A 27 6.55 17.14 -0.92
CA LEU A 27 5.14 17.50 -0.94
C LEU A 27 4.77 18.46 0.20
N GLU A 28 5.47 18.45 1.33
CA GLU A 28 5.32 19.44 2.42
C GLU A 28 5.64 20.89 1.99
N LEU A 29 6.37 21.06 0.89
CA LEU A 29 6.68 22.38 0.34
C LEU A 29 5.60 22.90 -0.63
N ARG A 30 4.57 22.11 -0.90
CA ARG A 30 3.48 22.47 -1.81
C ARG A 30 2.34 23.18 -1.08
N PRO A 31 1.55 24.03 -1.76
CA PRO A 31 0.39 24.67 -1.17
C PRO A 31 -0.76 23.70 -0.88
N GLU A 32 -0.84 22.59 -1.61
CA GLU A 32 -1.84 21.56 -1.39
C GLU A 32 -1.51 20.74 -0.15
N LEU A 33 -2.53 20.46 0.66
CA LEU A 33 -2.36 19.62 1.85
C LEU A 33 -2.25 18.14 1.47
N TYR A 34 -1.13 17.53 1.81
CA TYR A 34 -0.88 16.10 1.70
C TYR A 34 -0.71 15.48 3.09
N GLU A 35 -1.39 14.39 3.35
CA GLU A 35 -1.20 13.59 4.55
C GLU A 35 -0.72 12.19 4.19
N PHE A 36 0.30 11.72 4.90
CA PHE A 36 0.92 10.42 4.71
C PHE A 36 0.42 9.45 5.77
N LEU A 37 -0.19 8.38 5.33
CA LEU A 37 -0.72 7.30 6.17
C LEU A 37 -0.17 5.96 5.66
N SER A 38 -0.31 4.92 6.47
CA SER A 38 0.12 3.57 6.09
C SER A 38 -0.93 2.54 6.48
N PHE A 39 -1.03 1.45 5.73
CA PHE A 39 -1.77 0.28 6.11
C PHE A 39 -0.86 -0.80 6.72
N PRO A 40 -1.27 -1.45 7.81
CA PRO A 40 -2.52 -1.26 8.58
C PRO A 40 -2.53 -0.01 9.45
N GLY A 41 -1.43 0.71 9.58
CA GLY A 41 -1.25 1.89 10.41
C GLY A 41 -0.36 1.60 11.63
N LYS A 42 0.36 2.66 12.10
CA LYS A 42 1.30 2.57 13.23
C LYS A 42 0.99 3.57 14.33
N ALA A 43 -0.05 4.39 14.16
CA ALA A 43 -0.40 5.40 15.15
C ALA A 43 -0.94 4.74 16.42
N VAL A 44 -0.34 5.06 17.56
CA VAL A 44 -0.75 4.53 18.87
C VAL A 44 -2.22 4.80 19.13
N GLY A 45 -2.94 3.82 19.66
CA GLY A 45 -4.39 3.92 19.95
C GLY A 45 -5.29 3.60 18.76
N THR A 46 -4.75 3.19 17.62
CA THR A 46 -5.52 2.72 16.45
C THR A 46 -5.57 1.21 16.37
N LEU A 47 -6.60 0.67 15.72
CA LEU A 47 -6.67 -0.75 15.40
C LEU A 47 -5.49 -1.18 14.52
N GLY A 48 -5.06 -0.31 13.60
CA GLY A 48 -3.89 -0.53 12.75
C GLY A 48 -2.62 -0.78 13.53
N ASN A 49 -2.34 0.00 14.58
CA ASN A 49 -1.18 -0.22 15.44
C ASN A 49 -1.25 -1.58 16.17
N LEU A 50 -2.42 -1.94 16.68
CA LEU A 50 -2.61 -3.23 17.34
C LEU A 50 -2.35 -4.39 16.37
N VAL A 51 -2.90 -4.32 15.16
CA VAL A 51 -2.68 -5.34 14.12
C VAL A 51 -1.21 -5.40 13.70
N TYR A 52 -0.56 -4.24 13.57
CA TYR A 52 0.88 -4.17 13.29
C TYR A 52 1.70 -4.89 14.36
N GLU A 53 1.42 -4.65 15.65
CA GLU A 53 2.11 -5.30 16.77
C GLU A 53 1.84 -6.81 16.80
N ILE A 54 0.58 -7.25 16.65
CA ILE A 54 0.22 -8.68 16.59
C ILE A 54 0.93 -9.39 15.44
N HIS A 55 1.08 -8.72 14.29
CA HIS A 55 1.76 -9.30 13.14
C HIS A 55 3.25 -9.54 13.41
N HIS A 56 3.92 -8.61 14.10
CA HIS A 56 5.37 -8.66 14.34
C HIS A 56 5.75 -9.46 15.57
N ASP A 57 4.91 -9.43 16.61
CA ASP A 57 5.14 -10.16 17.86
C ASP A 57 3.83 -10.78 18.37
N PRO A 58 3.32 -11.83 17.71
CA PRO A 58 2.08 -12.47 18.09
C PRO A 58 2.14 -13.10 19.48
N LEU A 59 3.31 -13.56 19.91
CA LEU A 59 3.49 -14.20 21.25
C LEU A 59 3.20 -13.22 22.39
N LYS A 60 3.49 -11.93 22.23
CA LYS A 60 3.13 -10.87 23.19
C LYS A 60 1.63 -10.83 23.48
N PHE A 61 0.81 -11.28 22.54
CA PHE A 61 -0.65 -11.30 22.62
C PHE A 61 -1.22 -12.71 22.88
N GLY A 62 -0.37 -13.66 23.25
CA GLY A 62 -0.77 -15.05 23.53
C GLY A 62 -1.12 -15.88 22.28
N VAL A 63 -0.74 -15.40 21.10
CA VAL A 63 -0.99 -16.09 19.83
C VAL A 63 0.29 -16.81 19.40
N SER A 64 0.29 -18.15 19.48
CA SER A 64 1.46 -18.97 19.10
C SER A 64 1.60 -19.11 17.59
N GLU A 65 0.48 -19.28 16.88
CA GLU A 65 0.44 -19.45 15.43
C GLU A 65 -0.75 -18.72 14.83
N MET A 66 -0.57 -18.25 13.59
CA MET A 66 -1.63 -17.59 12.84
C MET A 66 -1.54 -17.97 11.37
N SER A 67 -2.67 -18.42 10.80
CA SER A 67 -2.73 -18.71 9.35
C SER A 67 -2.51 -17.46 8.51
N GLY A 68 -2.02 -17.63 7.28
CA GLY A 68 -1.87 -16.52 6.34
C GLY A 68 -3.19 -15.78 6.10
N LEU A 69 -4.31 -16.49 5.99
CA LEU A 69 -5.63 -15.87 5.80
C LEU A 69 -6.05 -15.05 7.04
N SER A 70 -5.83 -15.58 8.25
CA SER A 70 -6.15 -14.84 9.49
C SER A 70 -5.34 -13.55 9.63
N LYS A 71 -4.07 -13.58 9.25
CA LYS A 71 -3.24 -12.36 9.18
C LYS A 71 -3.85 -11.33 8.23
N GLN A 72 -4.23 -11.75 7.02
CA GLN A 72 -4.85 -10.82 6.06
C GLN A 72 -6.21 -10.31 6.54
N ALA A 73 -7.01 -11.13 7.22
CA ALA A 73 -8.29 -10.68 7.81
C ALA A 73 -8.07 -9.59 8.88
N LEU A 74 -7.05 -9.71 9.73
CA LEU A 74 -6.68 -8.68 10.69
C LEU A 74 -6.25 -7.38 9.98
N HIS A 75 -5.44 -7.47 8.93
CA HIS A 75 -5.05 -6.32 8.14
C HIS A 75 -6.28 -5.63 7.54
N ILE A 76 -7.18 -6.39 6.90
CA ILE A 76 -8.41 -5.83 6.34
C ILE A 76 -9.28 -5.17 7.43
N ALA A 77 -9.44 -5.77 8.60
CA ALA A 77 -10.19 -5.14 9.69
C ALA A 77 -9.60 -3.77 10.07
N ALA A 78 -8.29 -3.65 10.14
CA ALA A 78 -7.62 -2.37 10.40
C ALA A 78 -7.77 -1.37 9.24
N HIS A 79 -7.74 -1.85 7.99
CA HIS A 79 -7.99 -1.01 6.81
C HIS A 79 -9.41 -0.43 6.83
N LEU A 80 -10.41 -1.26 7.10
CA LEU A 80 -11.82 -0.82 7.18
C LEU A 80 -11.99 0.26 8.25
N ASP A 81 -11.45 0.06 9.46
CA ASP A 81 -11.49 1.06 10.54
C ASP A 81 -10.83 2.39 10.12
N ALA A 82 -9.64 2.32 9.49
CA ALA A 82 -8.92 3.49 9.04
C ALA A 82 -9.65 4.23 7.90
N ILE A 83 -10.25 3.49 6.96
CA ILE A 83 -11.02 4.08 5.85
C ILE A 83 -12.22 4.85 6.39
N GLU A 84 -13.01 4.24 7.27
CA GLU A 84 -14.22 4.87 7.82
C GLU A 84 -13.92 6.06 8.72
N ARG A 85 -12.95 5.92 9.62
CA ARG A 85 -12.73 6.89 10.70
C ARG A 85 -11.72 7.97 10.38
N ILE A 86 -10.79 7.72 9.46
CA ILE A 86 -9.65 8.59 9.22
C ILE A 86 -9.58 9.03 7.76
N ILE A 87 -9.43 8.07 6.83
CA ILE A 87 -9.06 8.38 5.46
C ILE A 87 -10.23 8.99 4.69
N GLY A 88 -11.40 8.34 4.76
CA GLY A 88 -12.61 8.82 4.08
C GLY A 88 -12.99 10.24 4.48
N PRO A 89 -13.13 10.56 5.78
CA PRO A 89 -13.42 11.93 6.22
C PRO A 89 -12.40 12.97 5.77
N LYS A 90 -11.10 12.64 5.76
CA LYS A 90 -10.04 13.56 5.29
C LYS A 90 -10.12 13.81 3.80
N LEU A 91 -10.35 12.76 2.99
CA LEU A 91 -10.58 12.90 1.56
C LEU A 91 -11.81 13.78 1.28
N ASP A 92 -12.90 13.56 2.01
CA ASP A 92 -14.15 14.34 1.86
C ASP A 92 -13.95 15.83 2.23
N MET A 93 -13.01 16.12 3.14
CA MET A 93 -12.61 17.50 3.49
C MET A 93 -11.59 18.12 2.52
N GLY A 94 -11.16 17.40 1.47
CA GLY A 94 -10.26 17.92 0.45
C GLY A 94 -8.76 17.67 0.74
N THR A 95 -8.41 16.90 1.77
CA THR A 95 -7.02 16.52 2.05
C THR A 95 -6.58 15.43 1.09
N ASN A 96 -5.45 15.63 0.41
CA ASN A 96 -4.82 14.58 -0.39
C ASN A 96 -4.17 13.54 0.51
N ILE A 97 -4.40 12.26 0.27
CA ILE A 97 -3.83 11.17 1.06
C ILE A 97 -2.81 10.41 0.21
N VAL A 98 -1.60 10.27 0.74
CA VAL A 98 -0.58 9.35 0.23
C VAL A 98 -0.52 8.15 1.18
N LEU A 99 -0.89 7.00 0.69
CA LEU A 99 -1.03 5.78 1.50
C LEU A 99 0.11 4.81 1.17
N ASP A 100 0.91 4.45 2.18
CA ASP A 100 1.88 3.35 2.10
C ASP A 100 1.13 2.03 2.26
N ARG A 101 1.09 1.25 1.21
CA ARG A 101 0.31 0.03 0.99
C ARG A 101 -1.18 0.28 0.79
N PHE A 102 -1.79 -0.69 0.12
CA PHE A 102 -3.20 -0.76 -0.24
C PHE A 102 -3.64 -2.23 -0.19
N TRP A 103 -4.86 -2.56 -0.56
CA TRP A 103 -5.34 -3.95 -0.61
C TRP A 103 -4.51 -4.85 -1.55
N TRP A 104 -3.67 -4.29 -2.42
CA TRP A 104 -2.75 -5.08 -3.25
C TRP A 104 -1.83 -5.95 -2.40
N SER A 105 -1.27 -5.40 -1.34
CA SER A 105 -0.45 -6.15 -0.38
C SER A 105 -1.21 -7.34 0.21
N THR A 106 -2.49 -7.18 0.54
CA THR A 106 -3.34 -8.26 1.04
C THR A 106 -3.44 -9.43 0.07
N LEU A 107 -3.68 -9.16 -1.23
CA LEU A 107 -3.71 -10.21 -2.26
C LEU A 107 -2.35 -10.86 -2.48
N VAL A 108 -1.29 -10.06 -2.62
CA VAL A 108 0.04 -10.55 -2.96
C VAL A 108 0.60 -11.41 -1.83
N TYR A 109 0.66 -10.88 -0.61
CA TYR A 109 1.20 -11.61 0.54
C TYR A 109 0.28 -12.75 1.01
N GLY A 110 -1.03 -12.55 0.94
CA GLY A 110 -2.00 -13.59 1.25
C GLY A 110 -1.87 -14.79 0.32
N SER A 111 -1.74 -14.56 -0.99
CA SER A 111 -1.50 -15.61 -1.97
C SER A 111 -0.15 -16.30 -1.74
N ALA A 112 0.91 -15.55 -1.48
CA ALA A 112 2.23 -16.09 -1.21
C ALA A 112 2.28 -16.95 0.07
N SER A 113 1.42 -16.64 1.06
CA SER A 113 1.29 -17.45 2.29
C SER A 113 0.36 -18.66 2.16
N GLY A 114 -0.16 -18.94 0.96
CA GLY A 114 -1.05 -20.08 0.71
C GLY A 114 -2.48 -19.89 1.23
N ALA A 115 -2.92 -18.66 1.46
CA ALA A 115 -4.30 -18.39 1.85
C ALA A 115 -5.29 -18.84 0.75
N ASN A 116 -6.49 -19.29 1.17
CA ASN A 116 -7.53 -19.69 0.23
C ASN A 116 -7.89 -18.51 -0.70
N PRO A 117 -7.78 -18.67 -2.04
CA PRO A 117 -7.95 -17.55 -2.98
C PRO A 117 -9.33 -16.91 -2.92
N ASN A 118 -10.41 -17.71 -2.79
CA ASN A 118 -11.77 -17.18 -2.76
C ASN A 118 -12.04 -16.40 -1.48
N ALA A 119 -11.55 -16.88 -0.34
CA ALA A 119 -11.66 -16.17 0.93
C ALA A 119 -10.86 -14.84 0.90
N LEU A 120 -9.66 -14.87 0.31
CA LEU A 120 -8.81 -13.69 0.16
C LEU A 120 -9.48 -12.63 -0.73
N VAL A 121 -10.05 -13.05 -1.86
CA VAL A 121 -10.83 -12.15 -2.72
C VAL A 121 -12.01 -11.56 -1.96
N GLY A 122 -12.75 -12.35 -1.18
CA GLY A 122 -13.86 -11.86 -0.37
C GLY A 122 -13.45 -10.78 0.64
N LEU A 123 -12.30 -10.93 1.28
CA LEU A 123 -11.74 -9.91 2.18
C LEU A 123 -11.43 -8.59 1.43
N VAL A 124 -10.81 -8.68 0.26
CA VAL A 124 -10.48 -7.50 -0.56
C VAL A 124 -11.74 -6.84 -1.13
N GLU A 125 -12.75 -7.60 -1.52
CA GLU A 125 -14.02 -7.03 -2.00
C GLU A 125 -14.78 -6.28 -0.89
N ALA A 126 -14.66 -6.70 0.38
CA ALA A 126 -15.19 -5.93 1.50
C ALA A 126 -14.52 -4.54 1.59
N GLU A 127 -13.20 -4.47 1.48
CA GLU A 127 -12.47 -3.20 1.46
C GLU A 127 -12.83 -2.35 0.23
N LYS A 128 -12.85 -2.93 -0.97
CA LYS A 128 -13.25 -2.22 -2.20
C LYS A 128 -14.66 -1.65 -2.10
N THR A 129 -15.58 -2.39 -1.48
CA THR A 129 -16.95 -1.91 -1.25
C THR A 129 -16.98 -0.67 -0.37
N LEU A 130 -16.13 -0.62 0.66
CA LEU A 130 -16.05 0.52 1.56
C LEU A 130 -15.42 1.76 0.90
N TRP A 131 -14.44 1.56 0.01
CA TRP A 131 -13.93 2.66 -0.81
C TRP A 131 -15.01 3.28 -1.69
N GLY A 132 -15.96 2.48 -2.20
CA GLY A 132 -17.10 2.94 -2.99
C GLY A 132 -16.67 3.75 -4.21
N ALA A 133 -17.12 5.01 -4.28
CA ALA A 133 -16.78 5.93 -5.37
C ALA A 133 -15.39 6.59 -5.24
N ARG A 134 -14.69 6.42 -4.12
CA ARG A 134 -13.36 6.99 -3.86
C ARG A 134 -12.28 6.17 -4.58
N LYS A 135 -12.22 6.31 -5.90
CA LYS A 135 -11.18 5.65 -6.70
C LYS A 135 -9.83 6.32 -6.46
N PRO A 136 -8.73 5.54 -6.44
CA PRO A 136 -7.38 6.11 -6.44
C PRO A 136 -7.18 7.06 -7.61
N ALA A 137 -6.67 8.26 -7.33
CA ALA A 137 -6.23 9.19 -8.35
C ALA A 137 -4.92 8.73 -9.02
N LEU A 138 -4.10 7.97 -8.29
CA LEU A 138 -2.87 7.39 -8.79
C LEU A 138 -2.44 6.21 -7.91
N ALA A 139 -2.10 5.11 -8.54
CA ALA A 139 -1.39 3.98 -7.95
C ALA A 139 0.07 4.00 -8.40
N ILE A 140 0.99 3.89 -7.47
CA ILE A 140 2.43 3.81 -7.74
C ILE A 140 2.93 2.44 -7.32
N LEU A 141 3.44 1.67 -8.26
CA LEU A 141 4.19 0.46 -7.98
C LEU A 141 5.68 0.78 -8.06
N LEU A 142 6.37 0.76 -6.90
CA LEU A 142 7.82 0.78 -6.89
C LEU A 142 8.36 -0.60 -7.28
N ASP A 143 9.27 -0.63 -8.23
CA ASP A 143 9.85 -1.84 -8.77
C ASP A 143 11.39 -1.80 -8.74
N ARG A 144 12.03 -2.97 -8.69
CA ARG A 144 13.47 -3.19 -8.79
C ARG A 144 13.72 -4.57 -9.35
N ASP A 145 14.94 -4.81 -9.86
CA ASP A 145 15.34 -6.15 -10.29
C ASP A 145 15.70 -7.09 -9.15
N ALA A 146 16.08 -6.54 -7.99
CA ALA A 146 16.43 -7.30 -6.79
C ALA A 146 16.16 -6.47 -5.53
N PRO A 147 15.91 -7.11 -4.36
CA PRO A 147 15.75 -6.40 -3.09
C PRO A 147 17.03 -5.66 -2.70
N ILE A 148 16.90 -4.58 -1.90
CA ILE A 148 18.04 -3.80 -1.40
C ILE A 148 18.96 -4.68 -0.56
N GLU A 149 18.39 -5.44 0.36
CA GLU A 149 19.10 -6.45 1.12
C GLU A 149 19.01 -7.77 0.38
N ARG A 150 20.17 -8.31 -0.01
CA ARG A 150 20.24 -9.64 -0.63
C ARG A 150 20.11 -10.68 0.46
N ASP A 151 18.98 -11.34 0.49
CA ASP A 151 18.71 -12.52 1.32
C ASP A 151 18.65 -13.76 0.42
N ASP A 152 18.80 -14.95 1.00
CA ASP A 152 18.70 -16.26 0.33
C ASP A 152 17.31 -16.54 -0.28
N LYS A 153 16.37 -15.63 -0.10
CA LYS A 153 14.97 -15.70 -0.57
C LYS A 153 14.70 -14.95 -1.88
N LEU A 154 15.71 -14.69 -2.70
CA LEU A 154 15.54 -13.94 -3.97
C LEU A 154 14.43 -14.54 -4.84
N SER A 155 14.32 -15.87 -4.93
CA SER A 155 13.28 -16.53 -5.75
C SER A 155 11.86 -16.25 -5.23
N GLU A 156 11.66 -16.17 -3.92
CA GLU A 156 10.37 -15.82 -3.30
C GLU A 156 10.05 -14.34 -3.55
N TRP A 157 11.03 -13.48 -3.38
CA TRP A 157 10.89 -12.05 -3.65
C TRP A 157 10.52 -11.77 -5.11
N LEU A 158 11.15 -12.46 -6.07
CA LEU A 158 10.82 -12.33 -7.49
C LEU A 158 9.38 -12.77 -7.80
N LYS A 159 8.84 -13.77 -7.09
CA LYS A 159 7.42 -14.15 -7.19
C LYS A 159 6.50 -13.04 -6.69
N LEU A 160 6.82 -12.40 -5.56
CA LEU A 160 6.06 -11.24 -5.07
C LEU A 160 6.10 -10.08 -6.07
N ARG A 161 7.29 -9.75 -6.59
CA ARG A 161 7.46 -8.74 -7.65
C ARG A 161 6.58 -9.03 -8.85
N ALA A 162 6.62 -10.26 -9.35
CA ALA A 162 5.81 -10.67 -10.50
C ALA A 162 4.31 -10.55 -10.21
N ALA A 163 3.86 -10.92 -9.02
CA ALA A 163 2.46 -10.79 -8.59
C ALA A 163 2.01 -9.31 -8.53
N TYR A 164 2.83 -8.42 -7.98
CA TYR A 164 2.56 -6.98 -7.98
C TYR A 164 2.47 -6.41 -9.40
N ARG A 165 3.39 -6.78 -10.30
CA ARG A 165 3.36 -6.33 -11.69
C ARG A 165 2.10 -6.81 -12.42
N ALA A 166 1.72 -8.08 -12.25
CA ALA A 166 0.50 -8.63 -12.84
C ALA A 166 -0.75 -7.91 -12.32
N LEU A 167 -0.78 -7.59 -11.01
CA LEU A 167 -1.89 -6.84 -10.41
C LEU A 167 -1.93 -5.39 -10.92
N ALA A 168 -0.78 -4.73 -11.05
CA ALA A 168 -0.67 -3.40 -11.61
C ALA A 168 -1.23 -3.32 -13.04
N GLU A 169 -0.87 -4.29 -13.90
CA GLU A 169 -1.41 -4.35 -15.27
C GLU A 169 -2.93 -4.55 -15.30
N LYS A 170 -3.46 -5.39 -14.40
CA LYS A 170 -4.91 -5.61 -14.28
C LYS A 170 -5.64 -4.35 -13.83
N GLU A 171 -5.13 -3.68 -12.79
CA GLU A 171 -5.81 -2.55 -12.17
C GLU A 171 -5.69 -1.25 -12.98
N ARG A 172 -4.80 -1.17 -13.97
CA ARG A 172 -4.75 -0.07 -14.96
C ARG A 172 -6.08 0.17 -15.68
N LEU A 173 -6.93 -0.84 -15.74
CA LEU A 173 -8.27 -0.70 -16.32
C LEU A 173 -9.27 0.05 -15.43
N SER A 174 -8.91 0.30 -14.17
CA SER A 174 -9.80 0.86 -13.15
C SER A 174 -9.39 2.26 -12.69
N TYR A 175 -8.08 2.54 -12.66
CA TYR A 175 -7.48 3.81 -12.25
C TYR A 175 -6.04 3.94 -12.77
N PRO A 176 -5.46 5.17 -12.80
CA PRO A 176 -4.08 5.41 -13.22
C PRO A 176 -3.07 4.59 -12.41
N VAL A 177 -2.22 3.83 -13.09
CA VAL A 177 -1.13 3.05 -12.47
C VAL A 177 0.19 3.43 -13.11
N CYS A 178 1.17 3.81 -12.29
CA CYS A 178 2.53 4.10 -12.70
C CYS A 178 3.49 3.09 -12.06
N ILE A 179 4.27 2.38 -12.87
CA ILE A 179 5.35 1.52 -12.39
C ILE A 179 6.62 2.35 -12.47
N ILE A 180 7.30 2.53 -11.33
CA ILE A 180 8.49 3.36 -11.19
C ILE A 180 9.65 2.48 -10.75
N GLU A 181 10.70 2.46 -11.56
CA GLU A 181 11.91 1.72 -11.26
C GLU A 181 12.76 2.47 -10.21
N ASN A 182 12.97 1.85 -9.07
CA ASN A 182 13.77 2.39 -7.96
C ASN A 182 15.17 1.77 -7.93
N ALA A 183 15.88 1.81 -9.09
CA ALA A 183 17.16 1.13 -9.27
C ALA A 183 18.35 2.05 -9.10
N THR A 184 18.27 3.31 -9.54
CA THR A 184 19.42 4.22 -9.68
C THR A 184 19.58 5.17 -8.51
N SER A 185 18.58 5.97 -8.21
CA SER A 185 18.58 6.83 -7.02
C SER A 185 17.16 7.04 -6.48
N HIS A 186 17.06 7.28 -5.18
CA HIS A 186 15.77 7.63 -4.56
C HIS A 186 15.23 8.97 -5.11
N ASP A 187 16.11 9.91 -5.46
CA ASP A 187 15.73 11.21 -6.01
C ASP A 187 15.10 11.07 -7.40
N ASP A 188 15.59 10.16 -8.25
CA ASP A 188 15.01 9.88 -9.56
C ASP A 188 13.61 9.27 -9.41
N ALA A 189 13.44 8.31 -8.51
CA ALA A 189 12.14 7.71 -8.24
C ALA A 189 11.13 8.76 -7.73
N VAL A 190 11.55 9.62 -6.79
CA VAL A 190 10.71 10.70 -6.26
C VAL A 190 10.34 11.70 -7.35
N SER A 191 11.27 12.07 -8.23
CA SER A 191 11.01 12.99 -9.35
C SER A 191 9.97 12.41 -10.33
N GLN A 192 10.05 11.10 -10.63
CA GLN A 192 9.07 10.41 -11.45
C GLN A 192 7.69 10.37 -10.76
N ILE A 193 7.65 10.12 -9.44
CA ILE A 193 6.41 10.15 -8.65
C ILE A 193 5.77 11.54 -8.72
N LEU A 194 6.53 12.60 -8.48
CA LEU A 194 6.03 13.97 -8.54
C LEU A 194 5.46 14.31 -9.92
N THR A 195 6.16 13.91 -10.99
CA THR A 195 5.67 14.06 -12.36
C THR A 195 4.35 13.31 -12.57
N ALA A 196 4.22 12.09 -12.06
CA ALA A 196 2.98 11.31 -12.17
C ALA A 196 1.82 11.92 -11.35
N ILE A 197 2.10 12.55 -10.21
CA ILE A 197 1.10 13.28 -9.40
C ILE A 197 0.59 14.50 -10.14
N ASP A 198 1.49 15.25 -10.81
CA ASP A 198 1.17 16.47 -11.53
C ASP A 198 0.47 16.19 -12.87
N HIS A 199 0.83 15.09 -13.51
CA HIS A 199 0.33 14.69 -14.83
C HIS A 199 -0.13 13.22 -14.81
N PRO A 200 -1.19 12.88 -14.06
CA PRO A 200 -1.72 11.52 -14.10
C PRO A 200 -2.14 11.19 -15.53
N LYS A 201 -1.64 10.09 -16.08
CA LYS A 201 -2.06 9.65 -17.42
C LYS A 201 -3.54 9.35 -17.38
N GLU A 202 -4.31 10.05 -18.19
CA GLU A 202 -5.74 9.76 -18.40
C GLU A 202 -5.89 8.37 -19.03
N HIS A 203 -6.92 7.64 -18.60
CA HIS A 203 -7.32 6.32 -19.13
C HIS A 203 -8.49 6.45 -20.08
#